data_8fb6eb3cb88e0c242a887a1ec01ab798
#
_entry.id   8fb6eb3cb88e0c242a887a1ec01ab798
#
_cell.length_a   1.000
_cell.length_b   1.000
_cell.length_c   1.000
_cell.angle_alpha   90.00
_cell.angle_beta   90.00
_cell.angle_gamma   90.00
#
_symmetry.space_group_name_H-M   'P 1'
#
loop_
_entity.id
_entity.type
_entity.pdbx_description
1 polymer ?
#
loop_
_entity_poly.entity_id
_entity_poly.type
_entity_poly.pdbx_seq_one_letter_code
_entity_poly.pdbx_strand_id
1 'polypeptide(L)'
;LEIIVNEEALAALPDDLQAIVRVAARATNSDMLDDFTAHNSESLEILLRDFDTELLPLPDDVMDVLYEQSQVAVQALIDADPMAEKIAASYFDFFQRVRTYHEISERAYLNGRDRVMPPVSFTD
;
A
#
# COMPACT_ATOMS: atom_id res chain seq x y z
N LEU A 1 3.74 -2.91 -7.84
CA LEU A 1 4.87 -2.74 -8.77
C LEU A 1 6.14 -2.43 -8.01
N GLU A 2 7.28 -2.90 -8.51
CA GLU A 2 8.59 -2.67 -7.91
C GLU A 2 9.64 -2.45 -9.00
N ILE A 3 10.70 -1.72 -8.65
CA ILE A 3 11.89 -1.56 -9.50
C ILE A 3 13.01 -2.37 -8.85
N ILE A 4 13.45 -3.43 -9.54
CA ILE A 4 14.53 -4.29 -9.09
C ILE A 4 15.80 -3.91 -9.84
N VAL A 5 16.89 -3.68 -9.11
CA VAL A 5 18.19 -3.34 -9.66
C VAL A 5 19.24 -4.30 -9.10
N ASN A 6 20.08 -4.87 -9.98
CA ASN A 6 21.19 -5.68 -9.55
C ASN A 6 22.23 -4.80 -8.82
N GLU A 7 22.61 -5.20 -7.61
CA GLU A 7 23.49 -4.41 -6.74
C GLU A 7 24.90 -4.25 -7.33
N GLU A 8 25.48 -5.32 -7.87
CA GLU A 8 26.82 -5.28 -8.47
C GLU A 8 26.84 -4.41 -9.73
N ALA A 9 25.80 -4.50 -10.57
CA ALA A 9 25.68 -3.68 -11.76
C ALA A 9 25.52 -2.19 -11.41
N LEU A 10 24.76 -1.87 -10.36
CA LEU A 10 24.62 -0.50 -9.87
C LEU A 10 25.96 0.01 -9.30
N ALA A 11 26.66 -0.80 -8.50
CA ALA A 11 27.93 -0.43 -7.90
C ALA A 11 29.05 -0.26 -8.94
N ALA A 12 28.94 -0.90 -10.10
CA ALA A 12 29.89 -0.73 -11.20
C ALA A 12 29.76 0.61 -11.96
N LEU A 13 28.65 1.34 -11.76
CA LEU A 13 28.45 2.66 -12.33
C LEU A 13 29.24 3.73 -11.56
N PRO A 14 29.71 4.81 -12.23
CA PRO A 14 30.18 6.02 -11.56
C PRO A 14 29.12 6.59 -10.58
N ASP A 15 29.58 7.26 -9.54
CA ASP A 15 28.73 7.76 -8.44
C ASP A 15 27.60 8.67 -8.92
N ASP A 16 27.85 9.50 -9.91
CA ASP A 16 26.86 10.39 -10.52
C ASP A 16 25.74 9.61 -11.22
N LEU A 17 26.10 8.54 -11.94
CA LEU A 17 25.12 7.66 -12.59
C LEU A 17 24.33 6.83 -11.58
N GLN A 18 24.96 6.36 -10.50
CA GLN A 18 24.25 5.71 -9.40
C GLN A 18 23.21 6.68 -8.78
N ALA A 19 23.58 7.94 -8.57
CA ALA A 19 22.68 8.97 -8.05
C ALA A 19 21.50 9.22 -9.01
N ILE A 20 21.76 9.29 -10.31
CA ILE A 20 20.71 9.44 -11.34
C ILE A 20 19.72 8.27 -11.29
N VAL A 21 20.20 7.03 -11.25
CA VAL A 21 19.33 5.84 -11.16
C VAL A 21 18.43 5.89 -9.90
N ARG A 22 18.98 6.27 -8.75
CA ARG A 22 18.23 6.39 -7.50
C ARG A 22 17.16 7.49 -7.56
N VAL A 23 17.50 8.63 -8.16
CA VAL A 23 16.54 9.74 -8.34
C VAL A 23 15.45 9.36 -9.32
N ALA A 24 15.81 8.76 -10.46
CA ALA A 24 14.85 8.30 -11.45
C ALA A 24 13.87 7.26 -10.87
N ALA A 25 14.36 6.31 -10.08
CA ALA A 25 13.51 5.33 -9.42
C ALA A 25 12.50 5.97 -8.45
N ARG A 26 12.90 7.00 -7.71
CA ARG A 26 11.99 7.76 -6.84
C ARG A 26 10.95 8.54 -7.64
N ALA A 27 11.37 9.21 -8.72
CA ALA A 27 10.47 9.95 -9.60
C ALA A 27 9.42 9.01 -10.22
N THR A 28 9.86 7.89 -10.80
CA THR A 28 8.96 6.88 -11.36
C THR A 28 7.96 6.32 -10.33
N ASN A 29 8.39 6.13 -9.08
CA ASN A 29 7.47 5.69 -8.01
C ASN A 29 6.37 6.72 -7.76
N SER A 30 6.69 8.01 -7.73
CA SER A 30 5.70 9.08 -7.54
C SER A 30 4.78 9.18 -8.76
N ASP A 31 5.33 9.24 -9.96
CA ASP A 31 4.57 9.35 -11.21
C ASP A 31 3.58 8.19 -11.37
N MET A 32 4.01 6.96 -11.02
CA MET A 32 3.14 5.78 -11.10
C MET A 32 2.00 5.82 -10.08
N LEU A 33 2.25 6.29 -8.86
CA LEU A 33 1.22 6.44 -7.83
C LEU A 33 0.19 7.48 -8.24
N ASP A 34 0.65 8.60 -8.79
CA ASP A 34 -0.22 9.67 -9.27
C ASP A 34 -1.07 9.20 -10.46
N ASP A 35 -0.46 8.46 -11.41
CA ASP A 35 -1.15 7.89 -12.57
C ASP A 35 -2.23 6.88 -12.14
N PHE A 36 -1.92 5.96 -11.22
CA PHE A 36 -2.92 5.03 -10.68
C PHE A 36 -4.05 5.75 -9.96
N THR A 37 -3.73 6.76 -9.16
CA THR A 37 -4.73 7.55 -8.44
C THR A 37 -5.67 8.27 -9.41
N ALA A 38 -5.13 8.80 -10.50
CA ALA A 38 -5.92 9.50 -11.52
C ALA A 38 -6.83 8.56 -12.32
N HIS A 39 -6.32 7.39 -12.75
CA HIS A 39 -7.02 6.52 -13.70
C HIS A 39 -7.82 5.37 -13.07
N ASN A 40 -7.57 5.01 -11.81
CA ASN A 40 -8.27 3.88 -11.19
C ASN A 40 -9.78 4.09 -11.09
N SER A 41 -10.24 5.34 -10.85
CA SER A 41 -11.66 5.65 -10.80
C SER A 41 -12.33 5.47 -12.16
N GLU A 42 -11.72 5.97 -13.24
CA GLU A 42 -12.22 5.81 -14.61
C GLU A 42 -12.23 4.34 -15.03
N SER A 43 -11.16 3.60 -14.69
CA SER A 43 -11.06 2.17 -14.97
C SER A 43 -12.13 1.36 -14.25
N LEU A 44 -12.46 1.70 -13.00
CA LEU A 44 -13.54 1.06 -12.26
C LEU A 44 -14.89 1.31 -12.93
N GLU A 45 -15.17 2.54 -13.33
CA GLU A 45 -16.42 2.87 -14.06
C GLU A 45 -16.56 2.06 -15.35
N ILE A 46 -15.47 1.89 -16.11
CA ILE A 46 -15.45 1.06 -17.32
C ILE A 46 -15.74 -0.40 -16.99
N LEU A 47 -15.11 -0.95 -15.94
CA LEU A 47 -15.33 -2.34 -15.52
C LEU A 47 -16.79 -2.60 -15.14
N LEU A 48 -17.40 -1.69 -14.38
CA LEU A 48 -18.79 -1.83 -13.95
C LEU A 48 -19.77 -1.66 -15.12
N ARG A 49 -19.49 -0.76 -16.07
CA ARG A 49 -20.40 -0.47 -17.20
C ARG A 49 -20.28 -1.48 -18.33
N ASP A 50 -19.07 -1.89 -18.70
CA ASP A 50 -18.80 -2.58 -19.97
C ASP A 50 -18.48 -4.07 -19.79
N PHE A 51 -18.24 -4.56 -18.56
CA PHE A 51 -17.74 -5.91 -18.31
C PHE A 51 -18.57 -6.76 -17.35
N ASP A 52 -19.79 -6.36 -17.01
CA ASP A 52 -20.66 -7.07 -16.07
C ASP A 52 -19.95 -7.44 -14.74
N THR A 53 -19.08 -6.54 -14.28
CA THR A 53 -18.31 -6.72 -13.07
C THR A 53 -19.14 -6.31 -11.86
N GLU A 54 -19.19 -7.16 -10.84
CA GLU A 54 -19.87 -6.86 -9.59
C GLU A 54 -18.86 -6.42 -8.53
N LEU A 55 -19.09 -5.26 -7.91
CA LEU A 55 -18.26 -4.74 -6.82
C LEU A 55 -18.82 -5.20 -5.47
N LEU A 56 -18.16 -6.13 -4.83
CA LEU A 56 -18.59 -6.69 -3.56
C LEU A 56 -17.57 -6.40 -2.45
N PRO A 57 -18.01 -6.00 -1.24
CA PRO A 57 -17.16 -5.99 -0.07
C PRO A 57 -16.83 -7.43 0.37
N LEU A 58 -15.64 -7.64 0.90
CA LEU A 58 -15.35 -8.89 1.59
C LEU A 58 -16.17 -8.97 2.89
N PRO A 59 -16.82 -10.11 3.19
CA PRO A 59 -17.52 -10.31 4.44
C PRO A 59 -16.61 -10.14 5.67
N ASP A 60 -17.15 -9.62 6.77
CA ASP A 60 -16.38 -9.34 7.99
C ASP A 60 -15.74 -10.60 8.58
N ASP A 61 -16.42 -11.73 8.56
CA ASP A 61 -15.91 -13.02 9.02
C ASP A 61 -14.72 -13.52 8.20
N VAL A 62 -14.70 -13.25 6.90
CA VAL A 62 -13.54 -13.53 6.02
C VAL A 62 -12.38 -12.62 6.39
N MET A 63 -12.63 -11.33 6.64
CA MET A 63 -11.59 -10.38 7.05
C MET A 63 -10.99 -10.76 8.41
N ASP A 64 -11.81 -11.19 9.37
CA ASP A 64 -11.36 -11.64 10.68
C ASP A 64 -10.43 -12.86 10.57
N VAL A 65 -10.82 -13.87 9.79
CA VAL A 65 -9.99 -15.06 9.55
C VAL A 65 -8.69 -14.71 8.84
N LEU A 66 -8.72 -13.85 7.83
CA LEU A 66 -7.51 -13.39 7.13
C LEU A 66 -6.55 -12.68 8.09
N TYR A 67 -7.07 -11.85 8.98
CA TYR A 67 -6.26 -11.19 10.00
C TYR A 67 -5.62 -12.21 10.95
N GLU A 68 -6.39 -13.13 11.52
CA GLU A 68 -5.89 -14.17 12.41
C GLU A 68 -4.79 -15.02 11.74
N GLN A 69 -5.02 -15.47 10.51
CA GLN A 69 -4.04 -16.26 9.76
C GLN A 69 -2.78 -15.46 9.41
N SER A 70 -2.91 -14.17 9.14
CA SER A 70 -1.75 -13.30 8.93
C SER A 70 -0.88 -13.19 10.18
N GLN A 71 -1.48 -13.10 11.38
CA GLN A 71 -0.74 -13.08 12.64
C GLN A 71 0.01 -14.40 12.87
N VAL A 72 -0.63 -15.54 12.60
CA VAL A 72 0.00 -16.87 12.70
C VAL A 72 1.21 -16.98 11.77
N ALA A 73 1.06 -16.55 10.51
CA ALA A 73 2.13 -16.61 9.52
C ALA A 73 3.33 -15.69 9.90
N VAL A 74 3.04 -14.48 10.36
CA VAL A 74 4.09 -13.55 10.82
C VAL A 74 4.80 -14.08 12.06
N GLN A 75 4.06 -14.63 13.03
CA GLN A 75 4.67 -15.22 14.22
C GLN A 75 5.59 -16.40 13.88
N ALA A 76 5.18 -17.26 12.96
CA ALA A 76 6.00 -18.38 12.51
C ALA A 76 7.34 -17.92 11.87
N LEU A 77 7.33 -16.79 11.15
CA LEU A 77 8.56 -16.20 10.60
C LEU A 77 9.46 -15.63 11.71
N ILE A 78 8.87 -14.97 12.70
CA ILE A 78 9.59 -14.41 13.86
C ILE A 78 10.28 -15.54 14.66
N ASP A 79 9.57 -16.63 14.88
CA ASP A 79 10.08 -17.77 15.65
C ASP A 79 11.20 -18.53 14.92
N ALA A 80 11.22 -18.45 13.59
CA ALA A 80 12.17 -19.18 12.76
C ALA A 80 13.50 -18.43 12.52
N ASP A 81 13.51 -17.09 12.62
CA ASP A 81 14.68 -16.28 12.22
C ASP A 81 14.85 -15.05 13.14
N PRO A 82 15.99 -14.92 13.86
CA PRO A 82 16.29 -13.74 14.67
C PRO A 82 16.31 -12.42 13.88
N MET A 83 16.58 -12.45 12.58
CA MET A 83 16.51 -11.26 11.74
C MET A 83 15.05 -10.87 11.47
N ALA A 84 14.17 -11.85 11.26
CA ALA A 84 12.73 -11.60 11.14
C ALA A 84 12.15 -10.99 12.42
N GLU A 85 12.57 -11.49 13.61
CA GLU A 85 12.20 -10.88 14.89
C GLU A 85 12.59 -9.40 14.97
N LYS A 86 13.84 -9.08 14.63
CA LYS A 86 14.35 -7.71 14.65
C LYS A 86 13.59 -6.79 13.67
N ILE A 87 13.31 -7.29 12.47
CA ILE A 87 12.54 -6.54 11.46
C ILE A 87 11.11 -6.31 11.95
N ALA A 88 10.46 -7.36 12.46
CA ALA A 88 9.09 -7.29 12.98
C ALA A 88 8.96 -6.29 14.13
N ALA A 89 9.90 -6.30 15.09
CA ALA A 89 9.92 -5.36 16.20
C ALA A 89 9.98 -3.89 15.70
N SER A 90 10.87 -3.60 14.75
CA SER A 90 10.99 -2.25 14.15
C SER A 90 9.74 -1.85 13.36
N TYR A 91 9.19 -2.79 12.59
CA TYR A 91 7.99 -2.57 11.78
C TYR A 91 6.77 -2.28 12.66
N PHE A 92 6.51 -3.11 13.67
CA PHE A 92 5.33 -2.94 14.52
C PHE A 92 5.40 -1.70 15.41
N ASP A 93 6.58 -1.31 15.89
CA ASP A 93 6.78 -0.03 16.60
C ASP A 93 6.44 1.16 15.68
N PHE A 94 6.94 1.16 14.47
CA PHE A 94 6.61 2.19 13.47
C PHE A 94 5.12 2.19 13.12
N PHE A 95 4.55 1.01 12.87
CA PHE A 95 3.14 0.84 12.53
C PHE A 95 2.20 1.43 13.60
N GLN A 96 2.46 1.16 14.88
CA GLN A 96 1.66 1.71 15.98
C GLN A 96 1.71 3.23 16.03
N ARG A 97 2.89 3.82 15.87
CA ARG A 97 3.06 5.29 15.84
C ARG A 97 2.34 5.93 14.67
N VAL A 98 2.50 5.38 13.48
CA VAL A 98 1.85 5.90 12.26
C VAL A 98 0.34 5.75 12.36
N ARG A 99 -0.17 4.60 12.83
CA ARG A 99 -1.60 4.38 13.00
C ARG A 99 -2.23 5.40 13.96
N THR A 100 -1.57 5.67 15.09
CA THR A 100 -2.04 6.69 16.04
C THR A 100 -2.08 8.08 15.41
N TYR A 101 -1.06 8.44 14.62
CA TYR A 101 -1.03 9.72 13.91
C TYR A 101 -2.13 9.81 12.85
N HIS A 102 -2.37 8.75 12.09
CA HIS A 102 -3.42 8.70 11.07
C HIS A 102 -4.83 8.96 11.63
N GLU A 103 -5.11 8.52 12.87
CA GLU A 103 -6.43 8.76 13.50
C GLU A 103 -6.76 10.25 13.63
N ILE A 104 -5.76 11.09 13.88
CA ILE A 104 -5.93 12.54 14.09
C ILE A 104 -5.60 13.38 12.86
N SER A 105 -5.06 12.77 11.81
CA SER A 105 -4.67 13.45 10.56
C SER A 105 -5.60 13.08 9.40
N GLU A 106 -5.12 12.28 8.47
CA GLU A 106 -5.81 11.96 7.22
C GLU A 106 -7.17 11.29 7.44
N ARG A 107 -7.26 10.34 8.37
CA ARG A 107 -8.52 9.66 8.68
C ARG A 107 -9.55 10.64 9.26
N ALA A 108 -9.14 11.53 10.18
CA ALA A 108 -10.03 12.55 10.72
C ALA A 108 -10.54 13.49 9.62
N TYR A 109 -9.66 13.88 8.68
CA TYR A 109 -10.05 14.70 7.54
C TYR A 109 -11.03 13.96 6.62
N LEU A 110 -10.72 12.71 6.22
CA LEU A 110 -11.58 11.91 5.34
C LEU A 110 -12.96 11.67 5.97
N ASN A 111 -13.00 11.28 7.24
CA ASN A 111 -14.27 11.10 7.97
C ASN A 111 -15.08 12.40 8.04
N GLY A 112 -14.41 13.54 8.28
CA GLY A 112 -15.05 14.86 8.30
C GLY A 112 -15.61 15.25 6.93
N ARG A 113 -14.85 15.02 5.87
CA ARG A 113 -15.27 15.25 4.48
C ARG A 113 -16.48 14.40 4.13
N ASP A 114 -16.40 13.10 4.35
CA ASP A 114 -17.45 12.15 3.95
C ASP A 114 -18.76 12.34 4.73
N ARG A 115 -18.68 12.91 5.94
CA ARG A 115 -19.87 13.32 6.71
C ARG A 115 -20.62 14.48 6.05
N VAL A 116 -19.93 15.43 5.42
CA VAL A 116 -20.55 16.63 4.82
C VAL A 116 -20.73 16.50 3.30
N MET A 117 -19.95 15.65 2.67
CA MET A 117 -19.99 15.31 1.24
C MET A 117 -19.92 13.79 1.09
N PRO A 118 -21.00 13.07 1.32
CA PRO A 118 -20.97 11.62 1.19
C PRO A 118 -20.56 11.21 -0.23
N PRO A 119 -19.76 10.15 -0.38
CA PRO A 119 -19.37 9.66 -1.69
C PRO A 119 -20.59 9.24 -2.51
N VAL A 120 -20.49 9.41 -3.82
CA VAL A 120 -21.52 8.93 -4.75
C VAL A 120 -21.42 7.41 -4.83
N SER A 121 -22.58 6.73 -4.82
CA SER A 121 -22.63 5.27 -5.02
C SER A 121 -22.34 4.92 -6.48
N PHE A 122 -21.57 3.87 -6.72
CA PHE A 122 -21.40 3.30 -8.07
C PHE A 122 -22.50 2.30 -8.44
N THR A 123 -23.48 2.07 -7.54
CA THR A 123 -24.51 1.03 -7.69
C THR A 123 -25.92 1.57 -7.98
N ASP A 124 -26.05 2.89 -8.22
CA ASP A 124 -27.34 3.54 -8.55
C ASP A 124 -27.55 3.69 -10.06
#